data_12eceef62ebb6eaf1a8ad4d416d9b71f
#
_entry.id   12eceef62ebb6eaf1a8ad4d416d9b71f
#
_cell.length_a   1.000
_cell.length_b   1.000
_cell.length_c   1.000
_cell.angle_alpha   90.00
_cell.angle_beta   90.00
_cell.angle_gamma   90.00
#
_symmetry.space_group_name_H-M   'P 1'
#
loop_
_entity.id
_entity.type
_entity.pdbx_description
1 polymer ?
#
loop_
_entity_poly.entity_id
_entity_poly.type
_entity_poly.pdbx_seq_one_letter_code
_entity_poly.pdbx_strand_id
1 'polypeptide(L)'
;MRRALLLIAITAAASAGAHAQAPPTARFRLLEATIDDIHAAFRANRLTCRALVDGYLRRIEAYDQAGPRLNAVQTVNPRAVQEADRLDAAFRASGLTGPLHCIPVLVKDQVETSDLPTTYGSILFKDFVPKRDATVVARLRRAGALIIGKSTMGEYAAGYLSTASAGGPIRNAYDPRRNASGSSGGSGAGVAANFATIAIAEDTGGSTRGPAAVHSLVGLRPTVPLVSRFGMMPAKPSTDTLGPIARTVRDAALLLDVIAGYDANDPVTAQAVGQIPKTYTAYLTSDGLRGARLGVIRQPIDLKADPSSEDYRKVKAVIDRAVADLRKLGAEVVDPVSIPELAQRVARSWDVNVFETEPAMNRYLAGHPNAPFKTLRDILLTGKVVPSRTRVLMTNVGRSTEEAGYLQALRINEEVRQEVFSAMAEHRLDALVHATYDHQQALIGPRDMTDPQLDTTGQGSNRRLSPILGFPALTVPAGFTTDDFPVGLELVGRPYAESTLFRLGYAYEQATRHRKPPATTPALPGVE
;
A
#
# COMPACT_ATOMS: atom_id res chain seq x y z
N MET A 1 21.14 22.71 96.95
CA MET A 1 20.11 23.15 95.98
C MET A 1 20.77 23.95 94.84
N ARG A 2 21.13 23.30 93.75
CA ARG A 2 21.69 23.95 92.57
C ARG A 2 20.84 23.48 91.37
N ARG A 3 20.14 24.44 90.69
CA ARG A 3 19.35 24.22 89.47
C ARG A 3 20.30 24.25 88.30
N ALA A 4 20.33 23.19 87.52
CA ALA A 4 21.02 23.19 86.23
C ALA A 4 20.04 23.62 85.14
N LEU A 5 20.38 24.64 84.36
CA LEU A 5 19.68 25.05 83.12
C LEU A 5 20.23 24.26 81.94
N LEU A 6 19.33 23.59 81.22
CA LEU A 6 19.64 22.89 80.00
C LEU A 6 19.33 23.80 78.84
N LEU A 7 20.36 24.22 78.05
CA LEU A 7 20.21 24.96 76.79
C LEU A 7 20.00 23.94 75.66
N ILE A 8 18.83 23.96 75.01
CA ILE A 8 18.55 23.20 73.80
C ILE A 8 18.95 24.12 72.62
N ALA A 9 20.00 23.74 71.87
CA ALA A 9 20.35 24.34 70.58
C ALA A 9 19.52 23.69 69.47
N ILE A 10 18.66 24.48 68.81
CA ILE A 10 17.91 24.07 67.63
C ILE A 10 18.78 24.36 66.41
N THR A 11 19.34 23.33 65.75
CA THR A 11 19.97 23.39 64.44
C THR A 11 18.92 23.32 63.36
N ALA A 12 18.67 24.42 62.67
CA ALA A 12 17.85 24.47 61.44
C ALA A 12 18.64 23.86 60.28
N ALA A 13 18.29 22.65 59.85
CA ALA A 13 18.79 22.07 58.62
C ALA A 13 18.04 22.67 57.45
N ALA A 14 18.71 23.53 56.66
CA ALA A 14 18.20 23.99 55.37
C ALA A 14 18.27 22.84 54.36
N SER A 15 17.14 22.20 54.07
CA SER A 15 17.01 21.24 52.94
C SER A 15 17.03 22.01 51.62
N ALA A 16 18.19 22.03 50.95
CA ALA A 16 18.28 22.41 49.55
C ALA A 16 17.54 21.40 48.73
N GLY A 17 16.33 21.74 48.29
CA GLY A 17 15.55 20.94 47.32
C GLY A 17 16.30 20.88 46.01
N ALA A 18 16.97 19.77 45.72
CA ALA A 18 17.44 19.46 44.41
C ALA A 18 16.23 19.37 43.48
N HIS A 19 16.01 20.40 42.66
CA HIS A 19 15.10 20.29 41.53
C HIS A 19 15.71 19.25 40.59
N ALA A 20 15.17 18.03 40.61
CA ALA A 20 15.44 17.04 39.59
C ALA A 20 15.01 17.64 38.26
N GLN A 21 15.98 18.05 37.43
CA GLN A 21 15.72 18.40 36.05
C GLN A 21 15.04 17.18 35.41
N ALA A 22 13.81 17.37 34.95
CA ALA A 22 13.12 16.35 34.15
C ALA A 22 14.06 15.94 32.99
N PRO A 23 14.19 14.65 32.70
CA PRO A 23 15.05 14.21 31.61
C PRO A 23 14.66 14.97 30.33
N PRO A 24 15.61 15.37 29.50
CA PRO A 24 15.32 16.10 28.27
C PRO A 24 14.29 15.30 27.48
N THR A 25 13.13 15.89 27.23
CA THR A 25 12.05 15.24 26.48
C THR A 25 12.62 14.83 25.14
N ALA A 26 12.69 13.53 24.87
CA ALA A 26 13.25 13.00 23.65
C ALA A 26 12.61 13.71 22.45
N ARG A 27 13.46 14.25 21.54
CA ARG A 27 13.01 14.87 20.29
C ARG A 27 12.12 13.88 19.53
N PHE A 28 11.08 14.41 18.85
CA PHE A 28 10.27 13.59 17.95
C PHE A 28 11.15 13.08 16.80
N ARG A 29 11.08 11.78 16.53
CA ARG A 29 11.78 11.16 15.40
C ARG A 29 10.80 10.93 14.26
N LEU A 30 11.02 11.60 13.12
CA LEU A 30 10.17 11.47 11.94
C LEU A 30 10.32 10.10 11.26
N LEU A 31 11.57 9.61 11.18
CA LEU A 31 11.88 8.35 10.51
C LEU A 31 11.14 7.18 11.19
N GLU A 32 10.34 6.45 10.40
CA GLU A 32 9.51 5.33 10.84
C GLU A 32 8.36 5.71 11.80
N ALA A 33 8.04 7.01 11.98
CA ALA A 33 6.96 7.43 12.85
C ALA A 33 5.60 6.86 12.38
N THR A 34 4.88 6.24 13.30
CA THR A 34 3.51 5.75 13.11
C THR A 34 2.48 6.87 13.32
N ILE A 35 1.22 6.61 12.96
CA ILE A 35 0.11 7.54 13.25
C ILE A 35 0.03 7.80 14.77
N ASP A 36 0.16 6.75 15.58
CA ASP A 36 0.11 6.87 17.04
C ASP A 36 1.28 7.70 17.59
N ASP A 37 2.50 7.55 17.08
CA ASP A 37 3.68 8.34 17.49
C ASP A 37 3.48 9.82 17.18
N ILE A 38 2.97 10.13 15.97
CA ILE A 38 2.68 11.50 15.54
C ILE A 38 1.64 12.13 16.46
N HIS A 39 0.52 11.45 16.70
CA HIS A 39 -0.55 11.95 17.55
C HIS A 39 -0.12 12.07 19.02
N ALA A 40 0.70 11.15 19.51
CA ALA A 40 1.30 11.26 20.86
C ALA A 40 2.23 12.48 20.98
N ALA A 41 3.02 12.76 19.93
CA ALA A 41 3.90 13.93 19.91
C ALA A 41 3.10 15.24 19.87
N PHE A 42 1.97 15.32 19.14
CA PHE A 42 1.07 16.48 19.15
C PHE A 42 0.48 16.72 20.55
N ARG A 43 -0.09 15.68 21.17
CA ARG A 43 -0.65 15.78 22.53
C ARG A 43 0.38 16.22 23.57
N ALA A 44 1.64 15.86 23.37
CA ALA A 44 2.75 16.24 24.24
C ALA A 44 3.40 17.58 23.84
N ASN A 45 2.85 18.32 22.87
CA ASN A 45 3.42 19.57 22.33
C ASN A 45 4.89 19.47 21.87
N ARG A 46 5.31 18.26 21.41
CA ARG A 46 6.67 17.99 20.91
C ARG A 46 6.79 18.08 19.39
N LEU A 47 5.65 18.23 18.71
CA LEU A 47 5.53 18.28 17.26
C LEU A 47 4.41 19.23 16.87
N THR A 48 4.58 19.96 15.76
CA THR A 48 3.51 20.67 15.06
C THR A 48 3.27 20.01 13.70
N CYS A 49 2.06 20.18 13.15
CA CYS A 49 1.75 19.73 11.80
C CYS A 49 2.70 20.34 10.76
N ARG A 50 3.00 21.65 10.92
CA ARG A 50 3.96 22.35 10.08
C ARG A 50 5.34 21.68 10.10
N ALA A 51 5.89 21.40 11.28
CA ALA A 51 7.20 20.78 11.41
C ALA A 51 7.24 19.36 10.82
N LEU A 52 6.16 18.58 10.99
CA LEU A 52 6.02 17.25 10.39
C LEU A 52 6.05 17.32 8.87
N VAL A 53 5.23 18.19 8.27
CA VAL A 53 5.12 18.35 6.82
C VAL A 53 6.42 18.86 6.22
N ASP A 54 7.06 19.88 6.84
CA ASP A 54 8.37 20.39 6.43
C ASP A 54 9.43 19.27 6.43
N GLY A 55 9.40 18.40 7.43
CA GLY A 55 10.29 17.24 7.50
C GLY A 55 10.11 16.28 6.32
N TYR A 56 8.88 15.91 6.00
CA TYR A 56 8.59 15.03 4.86
C TYR A 56 8.94 15.71 3.51
N LEU A 57 8.64 17.00 3.34
CA LEU A 57 8.99 17.73 2.12
C LEU A 57 10.49 17.78 1.88
N ARG A 58 11.31 18.00 2.92
CA ARG A 58 12.77 17.92 2.81
C ARG A 58 13.27 16.54 2.41
N ARG A 59 12.63 15.47 2.88
CA ARG A 59 12.98 14.10 2.46
C ARG A 59 12.64 13.87 0.99
N ILE A 60 11.49 14.34 0.52
CA ILE A 60 11.11 14.30 -0.89
C ILE A 60 12.17 15.03 -1.73
N GLU A 61 12.54 16.25 -1.35
CA GLU A 61 13.58 17.04 -2.04
C GLU A 61 14.92 16.30 -2.11
N ALA A 62 15.36 15.69 -1.00
CA ALA A 62 16.65 15.04 -0.90
C ALA A 62 16.75 13.71 -1.65
N TYR A 63 15.64 12.95 -1.79
CA TYR A 63 15.69 11.55 -2.21
C TYR A 63 14.82 11.21 -3.40
N ASP A 64 13.84 12.04 -3.77
CA ASP A 64 12.93 11.71 -4.85
C ASP A 64 13.50 12.02 -6.24
N GLN A 65 13.94 13.26 -6.47
CA GLN A 65 14.57 13.68 -7.73
C GLN A 65 16.08 13.89 -7.59
N ALA A 66 16.59 13.88 -6.36
CA ALA A 66 18.01 13.91 -6.01
C ALA A 66 18.42 12.60 -5.32
N GLY A 67 19.68 12.46 -4.92
CA GLY A 67 20.21 11.26 -4.26
C GLY A 67 19.90 9.99 -5.05
N PRO A 68 19.15 9.00 -4.48
CA PRO A 68 18.79 7.75 -5.15
C PRO A 68 17.82 7.95 -6.33
N ARG A 69 17.20 9.12 -6.45
CA ARG A 69 16.26 9.49 -7.52
C ARG A 69 15.11 8.50 -7.65
N LEU A 70 14.37 8.31 -6.55
CA LEU A 70 13.32 7.28 -6.47
C LEU A 70 12.17 7.52 -7.45
N ASN A 71 11.88 8.78 -7.79
CA ASN A 71 10.79 9.18 -8.69
C ASN A 71 9.43 8.64 -8.18
N ALA A 72 9.23 8.70 -6.87
CA ALA A 72 8.06 8.18 -6.18
C ALA A 72 6.90 9.17 -6.12
N VAL A 73 7.19 10.48 -6.26
CA VAL A 73 6.21 11.56 -6.16
C VAL A 73 6.01 12.22 -7.51
N GLN A 74 4.79 12.09 -8.06
CA GLN A 74 4.41 12.69 -9.34
C GLN A 74 4.17 14.20 -9.21
N THR A 75 3.50 14.60 -8.14
CA THR A 75 3.15 15.99 -7.85
C THR A 75 3.19 16.21 -6.35
N VAL A 76 4.01 17.13 -5.89
CA VAL A 76 3.98 17.61 -4.50
C VAL A 76 2.83 18.61 -4.35
N ASN A 77 2.09 18.56 -3.26
CA ASN A 77 1.04 19.53 -2.97
C ASN A 77 1.65 20.90 -2.64
N PRO A 78 1.49 21.92 -3.50
CA PRO A 78 2.07 23.24 -3.26
C PRO A 78 1.46 23.98 -2.05
N ARG A 79 0.31 23.50 -1.55
CA ARG A 79 -0.37 24.06 -0.38
C ARG A 79 -0.17 23.23 0.88
N ALA A 80 0.66 22.18 0.85
CA ALA A 80 0.84 21.28 1.99
C ALA A 80 1.21 22.02 3.28
N VAL A 81 2.09 23.01 3.18
CA VAL A 81 2.53 23.85 4.30
C VAL A 81 1.38 24.73 4.84
N GLN A 82 0.61 25.36 3.94
CA GLN A 82 -0.55 26.17 4.34
C GLN A 82 -1.66 25.31 4.99
N GLU A 83 -1.87 24.11 4.47
CA GLU A 83 -2.81 23.14 5.07
C GLU A 83 -2.35 22.68 6.44
N ALA A 84 -1.04 22.49 6.63
CA ALA A 84 -0.45 22.15 7.93
C ALA A 84 -0.67 23.27 8.96
N ASP A 85 -0.46 24.55 8.60
CA ASP A 85 -0.73 25.68 9.47
C ASP A 85 -2.20 25.73 9.92
N ARG A 86 -3.14 25.44 8.99
CA ARG A 86 -4.57 25.36 9.29
C ARG A 86 -4.89 24.20 10.27
N LEU A 87 -4.25 23.05 10.09
CA LEU A 87 -4.42 21.90 10.99
C LEU A 87 -3.80 22.18 12.37
N ASP A 88 -2.67 22.87 12.46
CA ASP A 88 -2.11 23.33 13.73
C ASP A 88 -3.04 24.31 14.46
N ALA A 89 -3.69 25.23 13.73
CA ALA A 89 -4.67 26.13 14.31
C ALA A 89 -5.90 25.36 14.84
N ALA A 90 -6.39 24.38 14.08
CA ALA A 90 -7.50 23.52 14.50
C ALA A 90 -7.14 22.67 15.72
N PHE A 91 -5.93 22.12 15.77
CA PHE A 91 -5.44 21.37 16.92
C PHE A 91 -5.39 22.22 18.19
N ARG A 92 -4.87 23.46 18.10
CA ARG A 92 -4.86 24.38 19.25
C ARG A 92 -6.25 24.74 19.75
N ALA A 93 -7.25 24.80 18.85
CA ALA A 93 -8.62 25.16 19.20
C ALA A 93 -9.42 24.01 19.81
N SER A 94 -9.22 22.76 19.33
CA SER A 94 -10.12 21.64 19.67
C SER A 94 -9.42 20.27 19.80
N GLY A 95 -8.10 20.21 19.73
CA GLY A 95 -7.35 18.95 19.69
C GLY A 95 -7.39 18.28 18.31
N LEU A 96 -7.19 16.97 18.28
CA LEU A 96 -7.23 16.21 17.03
C LEU A 96 -8.63 16.30 16.38
N THR A 97 -8.71 16.72 15.13
CA THR A 97 -9.98 16.90 14.39
C THR A 97 -10.50 15.60 13.76
N GLY A 98 -9.76 14.51 13.88
CA GLY A 98 -10.13 13.19 13.38
C GLY A 98 -9.01 12.16 13.55
N PRO A 99 -9.28 10.89 13.19
CA PRO A 99 -8.34 9.79 13.39
C PRO A 99 -7.06 9.89 12.53
N LEU A 100 -7.06 10.74 11.51
CA LEU A 100 -5.90 11.00 10.65
C LEU A 100 -5.46 12.46 10.72
N HIS A 101 -5.78 13.19 11.80
CA HIS A 101 -5.40 14.59 11.94
C HIS A 101 -3.91 14.82 11.64
N CYS A 102 -3.64 15.65 10.62
CA CYS A 102 -2.31 15.95 10.14
C CYS A 102 -1.43 14.73 9.78
N ILE A 103 -2.01 13.63 9.37
CA ILE A 103 -1.26 12.49 8.85
C ILE A 103 -1.01 12.73 7.36
N PRO A 104 0.28 12.87 6.93
CA PRO A 104 0.62 13.05 5.52
C PRO A 104 0.36 11.77 4.72
N VAL A 105 -0.40 11.90 3.64
CA VAL A 105 -0.84 10.80 2.76
C VAL A 105 -0.37 11.06 1.34
N LEU A 106 0.26 10.06 0.71
CA LEU A 106 0.42 10.00 -0.74
C LEU A 106 -0.79 9.33 -1.37
N VAL A 107 -1.33 9.93 -2.42
CA VAL A 107 -2.49 9.39 -3.16
C VAL A 107 -2.01 8.96 -4.54
N LYS A 108 -2.24 7.68 -4.89
CA LYS A 108 -1.88 7.16 -6.22
C LYS A 108 -2.45 8.03 -7.33
N ASP A 109 -1.65 8.30 -8.34
CA ASP A 109 -1.93 9.32 -9.35
C ASP A 109 -3.08 9.00 -10.32
N GLN A 110 -3.77 7.88 -10.16
CA GLN A 110 -5.05 7.59 -10.85
C GLN A 110 -6.28 7.93 -10.02
N VAL A 111 -6.11 8.35 -8.75
CA VAL A 111 -7.19 8.72 -7.84
C VAL A 111 -7.37 10.23 -7.85
N GLU A 112 -8.57 10.70 -8.12
CA GLU A 112 -8.90 12.11 -8.29
C GLU A 112 -8.69 12.93 -7.02
N THR A 113 -8.04 14.08 -7.20
CA THR A 113 -8.00 15.17 -6.23
C THR A 113 -8.42 16.46 -6.94
N SER A 114 -9.33 17.22 -6.35
CA SER A 114 -9.91 18.43 -6.96
C SER A 114 -8.94 19.61 -7.07
N ASP A 115 -7.75 19.46 -6.52
CA ASP A 115 -6.77 20.52 -6.32
C ASP A 115 -5.35 20.19 -6.81
N LEU A 116 -5.11 18.95 -7.26
CA LEU A 116 -3.83 18.53 -7.84
C LEU A 116 -4.06 17.82 -9.18
N PRO A 117 -3.11 17.89 -10.10
CA PRO A 117 -3.14 17.10 -11.33
C PRO A 117 -3.30 15.62 -11.04
N THR A 118 -4.06 14.93 -11.89
CA THR A 118 -4.24 13.48 -11.88
C THR A 118 -3.83 12.97 -13.25
N THR A 119 -2.58 12.46 -13.36
CA THR A 119 -1.94 12.24 -14.65
C THR A 119 -2.02 10.80 -15.14
N TYR A 120 -2.37 9.85 -14.29
CA TYR A 120 -2.36 8.40 -14.60
C TYR A 120 -0.97 7.89 -15.00
N GLY A 121 0.10 8.58 -14.59
CA GLY A 121 1.46 8.36 -15.03
C GLY A 121 1.74 8.80 -16.47
N SER A 122 0.82 9.51 -17.12
CA SER A 122 0.92 9.90 -18.53
C SER A 122 1.18 11.39 -18.72
N ILE A 123 2.14 11.72 -19.58
CA ILE A 123 2.44 13.10 -20.01
C ILE A 123 1.23 13.77 -20.65
N LEU A 124 0.31 12.97 -21.21
CA LEU A 124 -0.89 13.46 -21.88
C LEU A 124 -1.89 14.13 -20.93
N PHE A 125 -1.84 13.80 -19.64
CA PHE A 125 -2.73 14.33 -18.61
C PHE A 125 -2.01 15.20 -17.57
N LYS A 126 -0.79 15.65 -17.87
CA LYS A 126 0.06 16.40 -16.90
C LYS A 126 -0.62 17.62 -16.26
N ASP A 127 -1.56 18.26 -16.97
CA ASP A 127 -2.26 19.46 -16.53
C ASP A 127 -3.75 19.17 -16.19
N PHE A 128 -4.17 17.90 -16.20
CA PHE A 128 -5.55 17.54 -15.93
C PHE A 128 -5.84 17.54 -14.43
N VAL A 129 -6.62 18.51 -13.97
CA VAL A 129 -7.13 18.60 -12.60
C VAL A 129 -8.62 18.24 -12.61
N PRO A 130 -9.01 17.12 -11.95
CA PRO A 130 -10.43 16.78 -11.80
C PRO A 130 -11.20 17.85 -11.04
N LYS A 131 -12.52 17.95 -11.30
CA LYS A 131 -13.37 18.96 -10.64
C LYS A 131 -13.85 18.54 -9.24
N ARG A 132 -13.55 17.34 -8.80
CA ARG A 132 -13.99 16.75 -7.54
C ARG A 132 -12.91 15.83 -6.97
N ASP A 133 -13.01 15.59 -5.67
CA ASP A 133 -12.23 14.53 -5.03
C ASP A 133 -12.88 13.16 -5.27
N ALA A 134 -12.07 12.11 -5.37
CA ALA A 134 -12.53 10.75 -5.20
C ALA A 134 -13.14 10.56 -3.80
N THR A 135 -14.09 9.63 -3.66
CA THR A 135 -14.74 9.37 -2.35
C THR A 135 -13.71 9.06 -1.25
N VAL A 136 -12.69 8.28 -1.54
CA VAL A 136 -11.62 7.98 -0.57
C VAL A 136 -10.85 9.24 -0.17
N VAL A 137 -10.56 10.16 -1.09
CA VAL A 137 -9.88 11.43 -0.81
C VAL A 137 -10.75 12.35 0.05
N ALA A 138 -12.05 12.45 -0.26
CA ALA A 138 -12.99 13.20 0.54
C ALA A 138 -13.12 12.64 1.98
N ARG A 139 -13.05 11.31 2.14
CA ARG A 139 -13.03 10.65 3.46
C ARG A 139 -11.75 10.94 4.22
N LEU A 140 -10.58 10.89 3.56
CA LEU A 140 -9.29 11.24 4.15
C LEU A 140 -9.28 12.67 4.67
N ARG A 141 -9.72 13.64 3.86
CA ARG A 141 -9.77 15.05 4.26
C ARG A 141 -10.71 15.28 5.46
N ARG A 142 -11.87 14.62 5.47
CA ARG A 142 -12.79 14.66 6.63
C ARG A 142 -12.19 14.05 7.89
N ALA A 143 -11.35 13.04 7.76
CA ALA A 143 -10.63 12.43 8.87
C ALA A 143 -9.43 13.28 9.36
N GLY A 144 -9.18 14.44 8.73
CA GLY A 144 -8.10 15.36 9.08
C GLY A 144 -6.76 15.05 8.41
N ALA A 145 -6.71 14.13 7.45
CA ALA A 145 -5.47 13.81 6.73
C ALA A 145 -5.00 14.98 5.86
N LEU A 146 -3.69 15.08 5.67
CA LEU A 146 -3.06 16.03 4.77
C LEU A 146 -2.58 15.30 3.52
N ILE A 147 -3.10 15.67 2.36
CA ILE A 147 -2.59 15.12 1.08
C ILE A 147 -1.29 15.82 0.75
N ILE A 148 -0.16 15.14 0.98
CA ILE A 148 1.17 15.71 0.74
C ILE A 148 1.53 15.72 -0.75
N GLY A 149 0.92 14.85 -1.54
CA GLY A 149 1.14 14.78 -2.98
C GLY A 149 0.48 13.58 -3.64
N LYS A 150 0.67 13.51 -4.96
CA LYS A 150 0.29 12.37 -5.80
C LYS A 150 1.50 11.46 -5.97
N SER A 151 1.34 10.15 -5.75
CA SER A 151 2.44 9.19 -5.96
C SER A 151 2.48 8.72 -7.40
N THR A 152 3.69 8.69 -7.97
CA THR A 152 3.94 8.19 -9.34
C THR A 152 3.44 6.75 -9.49
N MET A 153 2.97 6.40 -10.67
CA MET A 153 2.46 5.08 -10.97
C MET A 153 2.91 4.57 -12.33
N GLY A 154 2.84 3.26 -12.55
CA GLY A 154 2.94 2.70 -13.89
C GLY A 154 1.80 3.21 -14.76
N GLU A 155 2.14 3.71 -15.96
CA GLU A 155 1.22 4.43 -16.84
C GLU A 155 -0.05 3.63 -17.12
N TYR A 156 -1.22 4.24 -16.87
CA TYR A 156 -2.58 3.67 -16.98
C TYR A 156 -2.77 2.36 -16.19
N ALA A 157 -1.97 2.10 -15.16
CA ALA A 157 -1.95 0.86 -14.41
C ALA A 157 -1.70 -0.41 -15.27
N ALA A 158 -1.20 -0.24 -16.50
CA ALA A 158 -1.02 -1.29 -17.49
C ALA A 158 0.30 -2.06 -17.29
N GLY A 159 0.32 -3.02 -16.36
CA GLY A 159 1.47 -3.89 -16.07
C GLY A 159 2.12 -3.62 -14.71
N TYR A 160 3.12 -4.43 -14.38
CA TYR A 160 3.76 -4.45 -13.05
C TYR A 160 5.10 -3.71 -12.97
N LEU A 161 5.74 -3.44 -14.08
CA LEU A 161 6.87 -2.52 -14.09
C LEU A 161 6.34 -1.10 -13.95
N SER A 162 6.83 -0.35 -12.98
CA SER A 162 6.43 1.04 -12.79
C SER A 162 7.25 1.95 -13.70
N THR A 163 6.78 2.13 -14.94
CA THR A 163 7.28 3.12 -15.91
C THR A 163 6.16 4.05 -16.32
N ALA A 164 6.47 5.32 -16.52
CA ALA A 164 5.52 6.38 -16.79
C ALA A 164 6.07 7.36 -17.84
N SER A 165 5.28 7.75 -18.83
CA SER A 165 5.71 8.79 -19.79
C SER A 165 5.83 10.17 -19.13
N ALA A 166 5.13 10.38 -17.99
CA ALA A 166 5.19 11.62 -17.23
C ALA A 166 6.49 11.81 -16.41
N GLY A 167 7.29 10.75 -16.18
CA GLY A 167 8.47 10.89 -15.32
C GLY A 167 9.51 9.77 -15.45
N GLY A 168 9.26 8.74 -16.27
CA GLY A 168 10.19 7.62 -16.44
C GLY A 168 9.97 6.48 -15.42
N PRO A 169 10.99 5.63 -15.19
CA PRO A 169 10.90 4.50 -14.28
C PRO A 169 10.92 4.95 -12.81
N ILE A 170 10.12 4.25 -12.00
CA ILE A 170 10.11 4.39 -10.53
C ILE A 170 11.09 3.37 -9.95
N ARG A 171 11.95 3.83 -9.04
CA ARG A 171 13.02 3.03 -8.46
C ARG A 171 12.63 2.43 -7.12
N ASN A 172 13.14 1.23 -6.86
CA ASN A 172 12.97 0.59 -5.57
C ASN A 172 13.80 1.33 -4.50
N ALA A 173 13.21 1.57 -3.33
CA ALA A 173 13.87 2.32 -2.26
C ALA A 173 15.02 1.54 -1.60
N TYR A 174 15.04 0.20 -1.67
CA TYR A 174 16.14 -0.63 -1.13
C TYR A 174 17.26 -0.85 -2.14
N ASP A 175 16.91 -1.01 -3.41
CA ASP A 175 17.87 -1.10 -4.52
C ASP A 175 17.40 -0.22 -5.70
N PRO A 176 17.87 1.04 -5.82
CA PRO A 176 17.45 1.98 -6.86
C PRO A 176 17.80 1.54 -8.30
N ARG A 177 18.54 0.47 -8.47
CA ARG A 177 18.80 -0.14 -9.79
C ARG A 177 17.61 -0.99 -10.25
N ARG A 178 16.74 -1.40 -9.34
CA ARG A 178 15.58 -2.25 -9.59
C ARG A 178 14.30 -1.44 -9.68
N ASN A 179 13.33 -1.99 -10.38
CA ASN A 179 11.99 -1.43 -10.49
C ASN A 179 11.23 -1.52 -9.16
N ALA A 180 10.42 -0.52 -8.87
CA ALA A 180 9.62 -0.41 -7.64
C ALA A 180 8.43 -1.38 -7.56
N SER A 181 8.27 -2.28 -8.54
CA SER A 181 7.02 -2.99 -8.75
C SER A 181 5.86 -2.03 -9.06
N GLY A 182 4.74 -2.52 -9.52
CA GLY A 182 3.64 -1.67 -9.98
C GLY A 182 2.27 -2.32 -9.86
N SER A 183 1.32 -1.46 -10.19
CA SER A 183 1.40 -0.11 -10.76
C SER A 183 1.55 1.01 -9.72
N SER A 184 1.36 0.77 -8.40
CA SER A 184 1.51 1.77 -7.32
C SER A 184 2.97 1.89 -6.82
N GLY A 185 3.96 1.90 -7.74
CA GLY A 185 5.39 1.91 -7.38
C GLY A 185 5.77 3.09 -6.52
N GLY A 186 5.28 4.29 -6.85
CA GLY A 186 5.53 5.50 -6.07
C GLY A 186 4.90 5.47 -4.68
N SER A 187 3.72 4.85 -4.51
CA SER A 187 3.11 4.69 -3.19
C SER A 187 3.99 3.81 -2.29
N GLY A 188 4.50 2.67 -2.82
CA GLY A 188 5.43 1.80 -2.09
C GLY A 188 6.76 2.48 -1.77
N ALA A 189 7.44 3.00 -2.79
CA ALA A 189 8.73 3.65 -2.63
C ALA A 189 8.66 4.88 -1.71
N GLY A 190 7.62 5.71 -1.85
CA GLY A 190 7.45 6.93 -1.05
C GLY A 190 7.19 6.65 0.43
N VAL A 191 6.33 5.66 0.76
CA VAL A 191 6.12 5.28 2.18
C VAL A 191 7.37 4.64 2.77
N ALA A 192 8.06 3.78 2.00
CA ALA A 192 9.31 3.17 2.46
C ALA A 192 10.40 4.20 2.74
N ALA A 193 10.52 5.21 1.88
CA ALA A 193 11.50 6.30 2.00
C ALA A 193 11.08 7.37 3.04
N ASN A 194 9.96 7.19 3.72
CA ASN A 194 9.41 8.20 4.63
C ASN A 194 9.15 9.55 3.94
N PHE A 195 8.48 9.55 2.79
CA PHE A 195 7.94 10.75 2.13
C PHE A 195 6.50 11.05 2.57
N ALA A 196 5.86 10.08 3.18
CA ALA A 196 4.56 10.15 3.82
C ALA A 196 4.45 9.08 4.91
N THR A 197 3.45 9.21 5.79
CA THR A 197 3.18 8.20 6.81
C THR A 197 2.52 6.97 6.20
N ILE A 198 1.55 7.18 5.31
CA ILE A 198 0.72 6.16 4.65
C ILE A 198 0.45 6.56 3.19
N ALA A 199 -0.06 5.62 2.40
CA ALA A 199 -0.53 5.91 1.05
C ALA A 199 -1.83 5.19 0.69
N ILE A 200 -2.61 5.81 -0.19
CA ILE A 200 -3.67 5.16 -0.95
C ILE A 200 -3.06 4.60 -2.23
N ALA A 201 -3.24 3.31 -2.42
CA ALA A 201 -2.85 2.58 -3.62
C ALA A 201 -4.09 1.94 -4.27
N GLU A 202 -3.92 1.49 -5.50
CA GLU A 202 -4.97 0.73 -6.19
C GLU A 202 -4.42 -0.64 -6.57
N ASP A 203 -5.27 -1.67 -6.49
CA ASP A 203 -4.93 -3.07 -6.77
C ASP A 203 -5.92 -3.69 -7.76
N THR A 204 -5.52 -3.77 -9.02
CA THR A 204 -6.23 -4.54 -10.05
C THR A 204 -5.78 -6.01 -10.03
N GLY A 205 -4.46 -6.21 -9.96
CA GLY A 205 -3.83 -7.54 -10.07
C GLY A 205 -2.67 -7.72 -9.10
N GLY A 206 -2.66 -7.00 -7.97
CA GLY A 206 -1.59 -6.98 -6.99
C GLY A 206 -0.84 -5.66 -6.93
N SER A 207 -1.41 -4.59 -7.49
CA SER A 207 -0.69 -3.31 -7.61
C SER A 207 -0.57 -2.51 -6.31
N THR A 208 -1.23 -2.91 -5.22
CA THR A 208 -0.98 -2.45 -3.85
C THR A 208 0.05 -3.35 -3.16
N ARG A 209 -0.20 -4.66 -3.19
CA ARG A 209 0.56 -5.67 -2.43
C ARG A 209 1.99 -5.85 -2.97
N GLY A 210 2.16 -5.84 -4.29
CA GLY A 210 3.48 -5.97 -4.89
C GLY A 210 4.43 -4.84 -4.51
N PRO A 211 4.09 -3.55 -4.74
CA PRO A 211 4.90 -2.44 -4.25
C PRO A 211 5.16 -2.49 -2.75
N ALA A 212 4.17 -2.87 -1.93
CA ALA A 212 4.36 -3.01 -0.49
C ALA A 212 5.38 -4.12 -0.15
N ALA A 213 5.27 -5.31 -0.77
CA ALA A 213 6.15 -6.45 -0.52
C ALA A 213 7.62 -6.13 -0.79
N VAL A 214 7.93 -5.51 -1.94
CA VAL A 214 9.31 -5.19 -2.36
C VAL A 214 9.86 -3.94 -1.69
N HIS A 215 9.08 -3.31 -0.81
CA HIS A 215 9.48 -2.16 0.00
C HIS A 215 9.38 -2.42 1.51
N SER A 216 9.28 -3.69 1.92
CA SER A 216 9.17 -4.07 3.34
C SER A 216 8.03 -3.34 4.06
N LEU A 217 6.87 -3.25 3.42
CA LEU A 217 5.67 -2.55 3.88
C LEU A 217 4.50 -3.53 4.04
N VAL A 218 3.49 -3.05 4.74
CA VAL A 218 2.16 -3.65 4.80
C VAL A 218 1.31 -3.08 3.66
N GLY A 219 0.69 -3.96 2.87
CA GLY A 219 -0.23 -3.58 1.82
C GLY A 219 -1.46 -4.46 1.82
N LEU A 220 -2.64 -3.85 1.89
CA LEU A 220 -3.90 -4.56 1.85
C LEU A 220 -4.63 -4.32 0.53
N ARG A 221 -5.01 -5.40 -0.12
CA ARG A 221 -6.09 -5.42 -1.09
C ARG A 221 -7.37 -5.80 -0.33
N PRO A 222 -8.35 -4.89 -0.16
CA PRO A 222 -9.64 -5.25 0.44
C PRO A 222 -10.48 -6.14 -0.47
N THR A 223 -11.49 -6.78 0.11
CA THR A 223 -12.58 -7.42 -0.63
C THR A 223 -13.21 -6.41 -1.62
N VAL A 224 -13.42 -6.82 -2.86
CA VAL A 224 -14.25 -6.03 -3.78
C VAL A 224 -15.72 -6.31 -3.44
N PRO A 225 -16.51 -5.32 -3.06
CA PRO A 225 -16.40 -3.85 -3.15
C PRO A 225 -16.37 -3.12 -1.78
N LEU A 226 -15.48 -3.47 -0.87
CA LEU A 226 -15.42 -2.88 0.47
C LEU A 226 -15.13 -1.37 0.45
N VAL A 227 -14.36 -0.90 -0.53
CA VAL A 227 -13.92 0.50 -0.68
C VAL A 227 -14.42 1.05 -2.01
N SER A 228 -14.99 2.26 -1.97
CA SER A 228 -15.47 2.96 -3.17
C SER A 228 -14.35 3.24 -4.16
N ARG A 229 -14.63 3.01 -5.44
CA ARG A 229 -13.75 3.30 -6.59
C ARG A 229 -14.17 4.58 -7.33
N PHE A 230 -15.20 5.28 -6.81
CA PHE A 230 -15.64 6.52 -7.43
C PHE A 230 -14.56 7.60 -7.38
N GLY A 231 -14.28 8.20 -8.54
CA GLY A 231 -13.19 9.16 -8.70
C GLY A 231 -11.82 8.49 -8.89
N MET A 232 -11.80 7.25 -9.34
CA MET A 232 -10.59 6.56 -9.80
C MET A 232 -10.75 6.17 -11.26
N MET A 233 -9.77 6.47 -12.10
CA MET A 233 -9.78 5.95 -13.47
C MET A 233 -9.68 4.42 -13.42
N PRO A 234 -10.68 3.70 -13.94
CA PRO A 234 -10.70 2.25 -13.89
C PRO A 234 -9.64 1.65 -14.82
N ALA A 235 -8.97 0.60 -14.35
CA ALA A 235 -8.22 -0.30 -15.20
C ALA A 235 -9.09 -1.51 -15.59
N LYS A 236 -9.74 -2.15 -14.60
CA LYS A 236 -10.55 -3.36 -14.75
C LYS A 236 -11.61 -3.43 -13.66
N PRO A 237 -12.80 -2.94 -13.91
CA PRO A 237 -13.85 -2.76 -12.88
C PRO A 237 -14.19 -3.98 -12.04
N SER A 238 -14.09 -5.20 -12.61
CA SER A 238 -14.38 -6.43 -11.86
C SER A 238 -13.33 -6.76 -10.79
N THR A 239 -12.11 -6.24 -10.93
CA THR A 239 -10.99 -6.57 -10.04
C THR A 239 -10.39 -5.37 -9.31
N ASP A 240 -10.65 -4.13 -9.78
CA ASP A 240 -10.09 -2.92 -9.19
C ASP A 240 -10.60 -2.69 -7.76
N THR A 241 -9.70 -2.36 -6.85
CA THR A 241 -10.02 -1.85 -5.52
C THR A 241 -8.95 -0.91 -5.00
N LEU A 242 -9.33 0.04 -4.14
CA LEU A 242 -8.38 0.91 -3.45
C LEU A 242 -8.03 0.31 -2.10
N GLY A 243 -6.78 0.46 -1.69
CA GLY A 243 -6.31 -0.09 -0.43
C GLY A 243 -5.12 0.66 0.17
N PRO A 244 -4.84 0.42 1.47
CA PRO A 244 -3.76 1.05 2.19
C PRO A 244 -2.39 0.43 1.88
N ILE A 245 -1.37 1.30 1.83
CA ILE A 245 0.04 0.94 2.06
C ILE A 245 0.52 1.71 3.29
N ALA A 246 1.12 1.00 4.25
CA ALA A 246 1.64 1.57 5.49
C ALA A 246 2.90 0.85 5.96
N ARG A 247 3.62 1.43 6.92
CA ARG A 247 4.77 0.79 7.56
C ARG A 247 4.38 -0.28 8.58
N THR A 248 3.19 -0.15 9.15
CA THR A 248 2.68 -1.08 10.19
C THR A 248 1.28 -1.60 9.84
N VAL A 249 0.96 -2.78 10.34
CA VAL A 249 -0.39 -3.37 10.22
C VAL A 249 -1.44 -2.47 10.88
N ARG A 250 -1.07 -1.83 12.00
CA ARG A 250 -1.97 -0.92 12.73
C ARG A 250 -2.32 0.33 11.91
N ASP A 251 -1.34 0.95 11.27
CA ASP A 251 -1.59 2.13 10.41
C ASP A 251 -2.42 1.75 9.18
N ALA A 252 -2.20 0.56 8.60
CA ALA A 252 -3.03 0.04 7.51
C ALA A 252 -4.49 -0.18 7.94
N ALA A 253 -4.71 -0.71 9.14
CA ALA A 253 -6.05 -0.91 9.71
C ALA A 253 -6.76 0.43 9.99
N LEU A 254 -6.06 1.41 10.57
CA LEU A 254 -6.59 2.76 10.78
C LEU A 254 -6.98 3.44 9.46
N LEU A 255 -6.17 3.26 8.42
CA LEU A 255 -6.48 3.81 7.11
C LEU A 255 -7.71 3.13 6.49
N LEU A 256 -7.84 1.79 6.63
CA LEU A 256 -9.02 1.08 6.15
C LEU A 256 -10.30 1.51 6.90
N ASP A 257 -10.24 1.75 8.20
CA ASP A 257 -11.37 2.28 8.99
C ASP A 257 -11.93 3.58 8.40
N VAL A 258 -11.06 4.42 7.80
CA VAL A 258 -11.46 5.70 7.22
C VAL A 258 -12.04 5.53 5.80
N ILE A 259 -11.46 4.64 4.99
CA ILE A 259 -11.80 4.57 3.56
C ILE A 259 -12.90 3.55 3.22
N ALA A 260 -13.13 2.54 4.07
CA ALA A 260 -14.15 1.53 3.86
C ALA A 260 -15.57 2.08 4.03
N GLY A 261 -16.54 1.48 3.34
CA GLY A 261 -17.95 1.74 3.54
C GLY A 261 -18.74 2.09 2.28
N TYR A 262 -20.06 2.09 2.42
CA TYR A 262 -21.02 2.38 1.36
C TYR A 262 -20.82 3.77 0.75
N ASP A 263 -20.93 3.82 -0.58
CA ASP A 263 -20.92 5.04 -1.38
C ASP A 263 -22.01 4.97 -2.46
N ALA A 264 -22.95 5.90 -2.44
CA ALA A 264 -24.02 5.97 -3.44
C ALA A 264 -23.49 6.22 -4.87
N ASN A 265 -22.27 6.78 -5.01
CA ASN A 265 -21.63 6.99 -6.31
C ASN A 265 -20.94 5.72 -6.86
N ASP A 266 -20.71 4.70 -6.02
CA ASP A 266 -20.26 3.35 -6.39
C ASP A 266 -21.21 2.32 -5.76
N PRO A 267 -22.41 2.10 -6.34
CA PRO A 267 -23.49 1.34 -5.73
C PRO A 267 -23.13 -0.11 -5.37
N VAL A 268 -22.12 -0.70 -6.00
CA VAL A 268 -21.68 -2.06 -5.66
C VAL A 268 -21.18 -2.17 -4.22
N THR A 269 -20.74 -1.04 -3.62
CA THR A 269 -20.33 -1.00 -2.21
C THR A 269 -21.47 -1.30 -1.23
N ALA A 270 -22.73 -1.31 -1.69
CA ALA A 270 -23.88 -1.75 -0.89
C ALA A 270 -23.75 -3.21 -0.42
N GLN A 271 -23.01 -4.06 -1.16
CA GLN A 271 -22.75 -5.46 -0.77
C GLN A 271 -21.90 -5.58 0.51
N ALA A 272 -21.14 -4.53 0.85
CA ALA A 272 -20.33 -4.48 2.07
C ALA A 272 -21.11 -4.03 3.32
N VAL A 273 -22.37 -3.59 3.17
CA VAL A 273 -23.19 -3.15 4.30
C VAL A 273 -23.44 -4.35 5.23
N GLY A 274 -23.16 -4.16 6.53
CA GLY A 274 -23.24 -5.23 7.52
C GLY A 274 -22.00 -6.12 7.64
N GLN A 275 -21.02 -5.97 6.74
CA GLN A 275 -19.75 -6.74 6.76
C GLN A 275 -18.60 -5.97 7.41
N ILE A 276 -18.72 -4.65 7.56
CA ILE A 276 -17.67 -3.78 8.08
C ILE A 276 -17.80 -3.72 9.59
N PRO A 277 -16.75 -4.07 10.37
CA PRO A 277 -16.76 -3.93 11.81
C PRO A 277 -16.75 -2.45 12.22
N LYS A 278 -17.03 -2.18 13.49
CA LYS A 278 -16.93 -0.81 14.03
C LYS A 278 -15.52 -0.21 13.83
N THR A 279 -14.49 -1.02 13.99
CA THR A 279 -13.08 -0.69 13.67
C THR A 279 -12.28 -1.95 13.45
N TYR A 280 -11.38 -1.96 12.49
CA TYR A 280 -10.44 -3.04 12.23
C TYR A 280 -9.34 -3.11 13.30
N THR A 281 -9.02 -1.97 13.93
CA THR A 281 -8.00 -1.93 15.00
C THR A 281 -8.39 -2.71 16.25
N ALA A 282 -9.67 -3.00 16.46
CA ALA A 282 -10.12 -3.83 17.57
C ALA A 282 -9.68 -5.31 17.48
N TYR A 283 -9.26 -5.75 16.30
CA TYR A 283 -8.81 -7.13 16.07
C TYR A 283 -7.30 -7.32 16.20
N LEU A 284 -6.55 -6.26 16.47
CA LEU A 284 -5.09 -6.29 16.56
C LEU A 284 -4.66 -6.86 17.93
N THR A 285 -4.31 -8.13 17.97
CA THR A 285 -3.83 -8.81 19.16
C THR A 285 -2.52 -9.55 18.89
N SER A 286 -1.57 -9.49 19.81
CA SER A 286 -0.25 -10.09 19.67
C SER A 286 -0.25 -11.62 19.66
N ASP A 287 -1.31 -12.26 20.14
CA ASP A 287 -1.51 -13.70 20.14
C ASP A 287 -2.45 -14.19 19.03
N GLY A 288 -2.76 -13.33 18.07
CA GLY A 288 -3.72 -13.56 16.97
C GLY A 288 -3.42 -14.75 16.07
N LEU A 289 -2.19 -15.29 16.09
CA LEU A 289 -1.80 -16.51 15.37
C LEU A 289 -2.08 -17.80 16.14
N ARG A 290 -2.31 -17.73 17.45
CA ARG A 290 -2.54 -18.93 18.28
C ARG A 290 -3.82 -19.63 17.85
N GLY A 291 -3.69 -20.89 17.42
CA GLY A 291 -4.80 -21.73 16.99
C GLY A 291 -5.36 -21.36 15.59
N ALA A 292 -4.78 -20.36 14.91
CA ALA A 292 -5.13 -20.06 13.53
C ALA A 292 -4.68 -21.20 12.60
N ARG A 293 -5.51 -21.57 11.62
CA ARG A 293 -5.18 -22.59 10.63
C ARG A 293 -4.80 -21.95 9.30
N LEU A 294 -3.56 -22.16 8.87
CA LEU A 294 -2.99 -21.52 7.68
C LEU A 294 -2.58 -22.56 6.65
N GLY A 295 -2.95 -22.35 5.39
CA GLY A 295 -2.59 -23.24 4.28
C GLY A 295 -1.49 -22.63 3.42
N VAL A 296 -0.33 -23.26 3.30
CA VAL A 296 0.79 -22.76 2.51
C VAL A 296 0.73 -23.28 1.08
N ILE A 297 0.60 -22.36 0.12
CA ILE A 297 0.74 -22.67 -1.31
C ILE A 297 2.22 -22.61 -1.68
N ARG A 298 2.81 -23.77 -2.02
CA ARG A 298 4.23 -23.89 -2.41
C ARG A 298 4.45 -23.87 -3.91
N GLN A 299 3.42 -24.26 -4.66
CA GLN A 299 3.49 -24.24 -6.12
C GLN A 299 3.47 -22.80 -6.63
N PRO A 300 4.27 -22.47 -7.67
CA PRO A 300 4.18 -21.16 -8.32
C PRO A 300 2.77 -20.89 -8.84
N ILE A 301 2.29 -19.66 -8.68
CA ILE A 301 1.00 -19.19 -9.22
C ILE A 301 1.22 -18.50 -10.57
N ASP A 302 2.44 -18.06 -10.86
CA ASP A 302 2.83 -17.47 -12.14
C ASP A 302 3.54 -18.51 -13.02
N LEU A 303 3.05 -18.67 -14.26
CA LEU A 303 3.68 -19.56 -15.26
C LEU A 303 5.12 -19.16 -15.62
N LYS A 304 5.54 -17.94 -15.33
CA LYS A 304 6.89 -17.43 -15.57
C LYS A 304 7.86 -17.67 -14.41
N ALA A 305 7.39 -18.25 -13.32
CA ALA A 305 8.26 -18.59 -12.21
C ALA A 305 9.31 -19.63 -12.66
N ASP A 306 10.54 -19.43 -12.23
CA ASP A 306 11.63 -20.39 -12.46
C ASP A 306 12.17 -20.91 -11.12
N PRO A 307 11.66 -22.07 -10.63
CA PRO A 307 12.10 -22.67 -9.38
C PRO A 307 13.59 -23.05 -9.36
N SER A 308 14.25 -23.16 -10.52
CA SER A 308 15.67 -23.47 -10.64
C SER A 308 16.57 -22.23 -10.49
N SER A 309 16.01 -21.02 -10.58
CA SER A 309 16.78 -19.77 -10.50
C SER A 309 17.30 -19.48 -9.10
N GLU A 310 18.37 -18.70 -9.03
CA GLU A 310 18.94 -18.24 -7.76
C GLU A 310 17.98 -17.31 -7.01
N ASP A 311 17.31 -16.40 -7.73
CA ASP A 311 16.33 -15.48 -7.18
C ASP A 311 15.17 -16.22 -6.49
N TYR A 312 14.64 -17.26 -7.13
CA TYR A 312 13.61 -18.10 -6.53
C TYR A 312 14.09 -18.75 -5.23
N ARG A 313 15.30 -19.34 -5.23
CA ARG A 313 15.86 -19.98 -4.03
C ARG A 313 16.07 -18.99 -2.88
N LYS A 314 16.52 -17.76 -3.18
CA LYS A 314 16.69 -16.69 -2.18
C LYS A 314 15.36 -16.32 -1.54
N VAL A 315 14.32 -16.09 -2.34
CA VAL A 315 12.97 -15.75 -1.84
C VAL A 315 12.37 -16.92 -1.07
N LYS A 316 12.44 -18.14 -1.63
CA LYS A 316 11.95 -19.35 -0.96
C LYS A 316 12.54 -19.53 0.44
N ALA A 317 13.84 -19.30 0.61
CA ALA A 317 14.50 -19.40 1.91
C ALA A 317 13.95 -18.39 2.94
N VAL A 318 13.52 -17.19 2.52
CA VAL A 318 12.84 -16.23 3.40
C VAL A 318 11.45 -16.74 3.78
N ILE A 319 10.68 -17.23 2.81
CA ILE A 319 9.34 -17.77 3.05
C ILE A 319 9.37 -19.01 3.93
N ASP A 320 10.36 -19.88 3.78
CA ASP A 320 10.51 -21.06 4.66
C ASP A 320 10.70 -20.62 6.12
N ARG A 321 11.52 -19.59 6.37
CA ARG A 321 11.68 -19.01 7.72
C ARG A 321 10.37 -18.39 8.22
N ALA A 322 9.68 -17.63 7.37
CA ALA A 322 8.39 -17.02 7.73
C ALA A 322 7.34 -18.07 8.12
N VAL A 323 7.27 -19.20 7.38
CA VAL A 323 6.38 -20.32 7.71
C VAL A 323 6.78 -20.99 9.04
N ALA A 324 8.07 -21.11 9.31
CA ALA A 324 8.55 -21.61 10.60
C ALA A 324 8.16 -20.67 11.75
N ASP A 325 8.24 -19.35 11.54
CA ASP A 325 7.80 -18.35 12.54
C ASP A 325 6.30 -18.45 12.80
N LEU A 326 5.45 -18.63 11.75
CA LEU A 326 4.00 -18.84 11.93
C LEU A 326 3.72 -20.04 12.85
N ARG A 327 4.40 -21.19 12.65
CA ARG A 327 4.28 -22.36 13.52
C ARG A 327 4.72 -22.08 14.95
N LYS A 328 5.87 -21.40 15.11
CA LYS A 328 6.41 -21.01 16.44
C LYS A 328 5.45 -20.08 17.19
N LEU A 329 4.69 -19.25 16.49
CA LEU A 329 3.70 -18.34 17.05
C LEU A 329 2.35 -19.01 17.33
N GLY A 330 2.25 -20.32 17.15
CA GLY A 330 1.10 -21.14 17.53
C GLY A 330 0.06 -21.34 16.44
N ALA A 331 0.38 -21.03 15.18
CA ALA A 331 -0.49 -21.37 14.05
C ALA A 331 -0.37 -22.87 13.70
N GLU A 332 -1.50 -23.49 13.38
CA GLU A 332 -1.55 -24.79 12.73
C GLU A 332 -1.34 -24.59 11.23
N VAL A 333 -0.23 -25.11 10.71
CA VAL A 333 0.16 -24.86 9.31
C VAL A 333 0.05 -26.12 8.49
N VAL A 334 -0.89 -26.15 7.54
CA VAL A 334 -1.01 -27.15 6.48
C VAL A 334 -0.05 -26.78 5.35
N ASP A 335 0.96 -27.60 5.10
CA ASP A 335 2.06 -27.26 4.18
C ASP A 335 2.57 -28.53 3.45
N PRO A 336 2.36 -28.66 2.15
CA PRO A 336 1.68 -27.72 1.27
C PRO A 336 0.16 -27.92 1.18
N VAL A 337 -0.56 -26.86 0.80
CA VAL A 337 -1.88 -26.94 0.21
C VAL A 337 -1.69 -26.95 -1.31
N SER A 338 -2.21 -27.97 -1.98
CA SER A 338 -2.11 -28.11 -3.42
C SER A 338 -3.46 -27.83 -4.08
N ILE A 339 -3.45 -26.96 -5.10
CA ILE A 339 -4.61 -26.68 -5.96
C ILE A 339 -4.21 -27.09 -7.38
N PRO A 340 -4.87 -28.08 -7.97
CA PRO A 340 -4.48 -28.60 -9.28
C PRO A 340 -4.49 -27.50 -10.35
N GLU A 341 -3.45 -27.50 -11.20
CA GLU A 341 -3.32 -26.58 -12.35
C GLU A 341 -3.48 -25.09 -12.02
N LEU A 342 -3.17 -24.67 -10.76
CA LEU A 342 -3.44 -23.32 -10.28
C LEU A 342 -2.86 -22.22 -11.19
N ALA A 343 -1.59 -22.36 -11.60
CA ALA A 343 -0.93 -21.35 -12.45
C ALA A 343 -1.60 -21.22 -13.83
N GLN A 344 -1.96 -22.35 -14.46
CA GLN A 344 -2.65 -22.39 -15.76
C GLN A 344 -4.04 -21.77 -15.66
N ARG A 345 -4.77 -22.07 -14.60
CA ARG A 345 -6.12 -21.52 -14.37
C ARG A 345 -6.09 -20.04 -14.06
N VAL A 346 -5.17 -19.59 -13.21
CA VAL A 346 -4.94 -18.16 -12.92
C VAL A 346 -4.55 -17.40 -14.20
N ALA A 347 -3.72 -17.97 -15.06
CA ALA A 347 -3.35 -17.35 -16.33
C ALA A 347 -4.58 -17.15 -17.25
N ARG A 348 -5.43 -18.17 -17.40
CA ARG A 348 -6.67 -18.09 -18.21
C ARG A 348 -7.72 -17.16 -17.60
N SER A 349 -7.85 -17.16 -16.28
CA SER A 349 -8.78 -16.29 -15.55
C SER A 349 -8.49 -14.80 -15.76
N TRP A 350 -7.24 -14.46 -16.08
CA TRP A 350 -6.83 -13.06 -16.28
C TRP A 350 -7.41 -12.44 -17.56
N ASP A 351 -7.96 -13.25 -18.47
CA ASP A 351 -8.50 -12.79 -19.75
C ASP A 351 -9.76 -11.92 -19.62
N VAL A 352 -10.51 -11.98 -18.50
CA VAL A 352 -11.62 -11.05 -18.19
C VAL A 352 -11.21 -9.59 -18.46
N ASN A 353 -9.99 -9.26 -18.17
CA ASN A 353 -9.46 -7.90 -18.21
C ASN A 353 -9.42 -7.27 -19.61
N VAL A 354 -9.25 -8.07 -20.67
CA VAL A 354 -9.18 -7.53 -22.04
C VAL A 354 -10.52 -6.96 -22.50
N PHE A 355 -11.63 -7.43 -21.94
CA PHE A 355 -12.98 -7.03 -22.31
C PHE A 355 -13.47 -5.76 -21.58
N GLU A 356 -12.92 -5.45 -20.42
CA GLU A 356 -13.43 -4.39 -19.54
C GLU A 356 -12.75 -3.03 -19.73
N THR A 357 -11.45 -3.02 -20.09
CA THR A 357 -10.61 -1.82 -19.99
C THR A 357 -11.09 -0.68 -20.91
N GLU A 358 -11.27 -0.92 -22.21
CA GLU A 358 -11.67 0.16 -23.13
C GLU A 358 -13.05 0.74 -22.79
N PRO A 359 -14.12 -0.08 -22.59
CA PRO A 359 -15.43 0.47 -22.24
C PRO A 359 -15.43 1.27 -20.94
N ALA A 360 -14.68 0.79 -19.92
CA ALA A 360 -14.62 1.45 -18.63
C ALA A 360 -13.85 2.77 -18.69
N MET A 361 -12.68 2.80 -19.33
CA MET A 361 -11.90 4.03 -19.51
C MET A 361 -12.67 5.06 -20.31
N ASN A 362 -13.30 4.67 -21.42
CA ASN A 362 -14.07 5.58 -22.27
C ASN A 362 -15.25 6.19 -21.50
N ARG A 363 -15.99 5.38 -20.72
CA ARG A 363 -17.08 5.88 -19.85
C ARG A 363 -16.57 6.85 -18.81
N TYR A 364 -15.46 6.54 -18.16
CA TYR A 364 -14.84 7.40 -17.15
C TYR A 364 -14.42 8.74 -17.77
N LEU A 365 -13.69 8.73 -18.89
CA LEU A 365 -13.21 9.95 -19.57
C LEU A 365 -14.36 10.80 -20.11
N ALA A 366 -15.44 10.18 -20.60
CA ALA A 366 -16.64 10.89 -21.05
C ALA A 366 -17.31 11.67 -19.89
N GLY A 367 -17.22 11.16 -18.66
CA GLY A 367 -17.71 11.83 -17.44
C GLY A 367 -16.88 13.05 -17.01
N HIS A 368 -15.76 13.34 -17.70
CA HIS A 368 -14.86 14.46 -17.37
C HIS A 368 -14.78 15.46 -18.53
N PRO A 369 -15.64 16.51 -18.57
CA PRO A 369 -15.66 17.47 -19.69
C PRO A 369 -14.33 18.13 -19.96
N ASN A 370 -13.49 18.36 -18.93
CA ASN A 370 -12.16 18.96 -19.04
C ASN A 370 -11.01 17.96 -19.28
N ALA A 371 -11.29 16.65 -19.39
CA ALA A 371 -10.25 15.69 -19.77
C ALA A 371 -9.75 15.96 -21.20
N PRO A 372 -8.43 15.91 -21.45
CA PRO A 372 -7.85 16.22 -22.77
C PRO A 372 -8.20 15.18 -23.84
N PHE A 373 -8.51 13.96 -23.43
CA PHE A 373 -8.90 12.84 -24.29
C PHE A 373 -10.18 12.20 -23.77
N LYS A 374 -10.97 11.60 -24.67
CA LYS A 374 -12.26 10.99 -24.34
C LYS A 374 -12.29 9.48 -24.52
N THR A 375 -11.34 8.93 -25.26
CA THR A 375 -11.29 7.48 -25.51
C THR A 375 -9.88 6.94 -25.38
N LEU A 376 -9.76 5.65 -25.08
CA LEU A 376 -8.49 4.93 -25.09
C LEU A 376 -7.82 5.00 -26.47
N ARG A 377 -8.61 4.95 -27.55
CA ARG A 377 -8.09 5.05 -28.93
C ARG A 377 -7.44 6.39 -29.19
N ASP A 378 -8.08 7.50 -28.77
CA ASP A 378 -7.50 8.84 -28.92
C ASP A 378 -6.15 8.94 -28.21
N ILE A 379 -6.05 8.37 -26.99
CA ILE A 379 -4.81 8.32 -26.23
C ILE A 379 -3.72 7.56 -27.00
N LEU A 380 -4.02 6.35 -27.47
CA LEU A 380 -3.06 5.50 -28.17
C LEU A 380 -2.59 6.10 -29.51
N LEU A 381 -3.48 6.78 -30.24
CA LEU A 381 -3.16 7.44 -31.50
C LEU A 381 -2.17 8.60 -31.36
N THR A 382 -1.96 9.14 -30.17
CA THR A 382 -0.95 10.18 -29.93
C THR A 382 0.49 9.68 -30.11
N GLY A 383 0.74 8.37 -29.97
CA GLY A 383 2.08 7.77 -29.94
C GLY A 383 2.93 8.17 -28.73
N LYS A 384 2.35 8.81 -27.68
CA LYS A 384 3.07 9.32 -26.50
C LYS A 384 2.98 8.42 -25.28
N VAL A 385 2.25 7.33 -25.35
CA VAL A 385 2.21 6.28 -24.30
C VAL A 385 3.49 5.46 -24.38
N VAL A 386 4.03 5.05 -23.23
CA VAL A 386 5.20 4.16 -23.18
C VAL A 386 4.98 2.94 -24.10
N PRO A 387 5.89 2.60 -25.02
CA PRO A 387 5.64 1.60 -26.07
C PRO A 387 5.17 0.23 -25.54
N SER A 388 5.77 -0.27 -24.47
CA SER A 388 5.35 -1.52 -23.85
C SER A 388 3.92 -1.44 -23.26
N ARG A 389 3.49 -0.27 -22.77
CA ARG A 389 2.11 -0.02 -22.30
C ARG A 389 1.14 0.08 -23.45
N THR A 390 1.54 0.76 -24.54
CA THR A 390 0.76 0.80 -25.78
C THR A 390 0.42 -0.61 -26.24
N ARG A 391 1.40 -1.53 -26.30
CA ARG A 391 1.16 -2.93 -26.68
C ARG A 391 0.13 -3.62 -25.76
N VAL A 392 0.26 -3.45 -24.46
CA VAL A 392 -0.70 -4.04 -23.49
C VAL A 392 -2.10 -3.45 -23.66
N LEU A 393 -2.22 -2.13 -23.80
CA LEU A 393 -3.53 -1.47 -23.95
C LEU A 393 -4.19 -1.76 -25.29
N MET A 394 -3.40 -1.93 -26.36
CA MET A 394 -3.93 -2.31 -27.68
C MET A 394 -4.64 -3.67 -27.69
N THR A 395 -4.27 -4.61 -26.81
CA THR A 395 -4.99 -5.89 -26.70
C THR A 395 -6.43 -5.73 -26.20
N ASN A 396 -6.76 -4.59 -25.60
CA ASN A 396 -8.08 -4.30 -25.06
C ASN A 396 -8.95 -3.49 -26.04
N VAL A 397 -8.36 -2.96 -27.12
CA VAL A 397 -9.08 -2.11 -28.08
C VAL A 397 -10.03 -2.94 -28.94
N GLY A 398 -11.27 -2.48 -29.05
CA GLY A 398 -12.32 -3.15 -29.81
C GLY A 398 -12.96 -4.33 -29.06
N ARG A 399 -12.63 -4.53 -27.80
CA ARG A 399 -13.22 -5.58 -26.95
C ARG A 399 -14.39 -5.02 -26.13
N SER A 400 -15.34 -5.90 -25.80
CA SER A 400 -16.56 -5.54 -25.08
C SER A 400 -16.99 -6.63 -24.12
N THR A 401 -17.64 -6.24 -23.04
CA THR A 401 -18.27 -7.17 -22.06
C THR A 401 -19.51 -7.89 -22.63
N GLU A 402 -19.95 -7.56 -23.84
CA GLU A 402 -21.03 -8.24 -24.55
C GLU A 402 -20.54 -9.46 -25.35
N GLU A 403 -19.24 -9.66 -25.46
CA GLU A 403 -18.65 -10.78 -26.17
C GLU A 403 -18.81 -12.10 -25.39
N ALA A 404 -19.07 -13.20 -26.09
CA ALA A 404 -19.15 -14.54 -25.48
C ALA A 404 -17.88 -14.94 -24.72
N GLY A 405 -16.70 -14.47 -25.17
CA GLY A 405 -15.41 -14.66 -24.51
C GLY A 405 -15.37 -14.08 -23.10
N TYR A 406 -16.06 -12.98 -22.84
CA TYR A 406 -16.16 -12.38 -21.50
C TYR A 406 -16.90 -13.30 -20.51
N LEU A 407 -18.04 -13.84 -20.93
CA LEU A 407 -18.81 -14.78 -20.11
C LEU A 407 -18.02 -16.06 -19.82
N GLN A 408 -17.25 -16.55 -20.80
CA GLN A 408 -16.38 -17.69 -20.60
C GLN A 408 -15.27 -17.41 -19.59
N ALA A 409 -14.65 -16.23 -19.66
CA ALA A 409 -13.61 -15.81 -18.70
C ALA A 409 -14.17 -15.67 -17.28
N LEU A 410 -15.38 -15.10 -17.11
CA LEU A 410 -16.07 -15.04 -15.82
C LEU A 410 -16.35 -16.43 -15.24
N ARG A 411 -16.74 -17.41 -16.10
CA ARG A 411 -16.95 -18.79 -15.66
C ARG A 411 -15.65 -19.42 -15.16
N ILE A 412 -14.53 -19.21 -15.85
CA ILE A 412 -13.23 -19.71 -15.40
C ILE A 412 -12.86 -19.09 -14.04
N ASN A 413 -13.12 -17.79 -13.83
CA ASN A 413 -12.88 -17.15 -12.53
C ASN A 413 -13.70 -17.80 -11.42
N GLU A 414 -14.97 -18.14 -11.69
CA GLU A 414 -15.82 -18.80 -10.70
C GLU A 414 -15.35 -20.24 -10.42
N GLU A 415 -14.91 -20.99 -11.41
CA GLU A 415 -14.32 -22.33 -11.22
C GLU A 415 -13.09 -22.26 -10.30
N VAL A 416 -12.17 -21.30 -10.53
CA VAL A 416 -10.99 -21.09 -9.66
C VAL A 416 -11.42 -20.70 -8.24
N ARG A 417 -12.44 -19.85 -8.11
CA ARG A 417 -12.99 -19.45 -6.81
C ARG A 417 -13.51 -20.66 -6.03
N GLN A 418 -14.29 -21.52 -6.66
CA GLN A 418 -14.85 -22.72 -6.03
C GLN A 418 -13.76 -23.69 -5.57
N GLU A 419 -12.71 -23.88 -6.36
CA GLU A 419 -11.59 -24.75 -5.98
C GLU A 419 -10.81 -24.21 -4.78
N VAL A 420 -10.54 -22.88 -4.77
CA VAL A 420 -9.89 -22.25 -3.62
C VAL A 420 -10.76 -22.35 -2.37
N PHE A 421 -12.07 -22.12 -2.48
CA PHE A 421 -13.00 -22.33 -1.37
C PHE A 421 -13.01 -23.77 -0.88
N SER A 422 -13.00 -24.74 -1.81
CA SER A 422 -12.96 -26.17 -1.48
C SER A 422 -11.69 -26.51 -0.69
N ALA A 423 -10.52 -26.10 -1.17
CA ALA A 423 -9.26 -26.30 -0.47
C ALA A 423 -9.24 -25.65 0.92
N MET A 424 -9.77 -24.43 1.03
CA MET A 424 -9.89 -23.75 2.32
C MET A 424 -10.87 -24.45 3.27
N ALA A 425 -11.96 -25.03 2.76
CA ALA A 425 -12.95 -25.74 3.56
C ALA A 425 -12.43 -27.12 4.03
N GLU A 426 -11.86 -27.89 3.10
CA GLU A 426 -11.30 -29.22 3.38
C GLU A 426 -10.27 -29.18 4.52
N HIS A 427 -9.40 -28.19 4.48
CA HIS A 427 -8.37 -27.99 5.49
C HIS A 427 -8.80 -27.05 6.64
N ARG A 428 -10.04 -26.55 6.65
CA ARG A 428 -10.58 -25.60 7.65
C ARG A 428 -9.68 -24.38 7.87
N LEU A 429 -9.22 -23.75 6.76
CA LEU A 429 -8.25 -22.67 6.81
C LEU A 429 -8.90 -21.32 7.11
N ASP A 430 -8.23 -20.54 7.96
CA ASP A 430 -8.50 -19.11 8.17
C ASP A 430 -7.94 -18.27 7.02
N ALA A 431 -6.76 -18.63 6.51
CA ALA A 431 -6.12 -17.97 5.37
C ALA A 431 -5.21 -18.93 4.58
N LEU A 432 -5.02 -18.61 3.30
CA LEU A 432 -3.93 -19.15 2.49
C LEU A 432 -2.70 -18.25 2.63
N VAL A 433 -1.52 -18.85 2.48
CA VAL A 433 -0.22 -18.16 2.64
C VAL A 433 0.69 -18.50 1.47
N HIS A 434 1.34 -17.49 0.89
CA HIS A 434 2.36 -17.66 -0.14
C HIS A 434 3.32 -16.45 -0.19
N ALA A 435 4.40 -16.53 -0.99
CA ALA A 435 5.19 -15.36 -1.33
C ALA A 435 4.37 -14.39 -2.19
N THR A 436 4.43 -13.09 -1.93
CA THR A 436 3.84 -12.09 -2.85
C THR A 436 4.52 -12.15 -4.22
N TYR A 437 5.85 -12.32 -4.24
CA TYR A 437 6.67 -12.63 -5.41
C TYR A 437 7.60 -13.79 -5.10
N ASP A 438 7.78 -14.68 -6.06
CA ASP A 438 8.79 -15.76 -5.98
C ASP A 438 10.19 -15.32 -6.41
N HIS A 439 10.32 -14.14 -7.00
CA HIS A 439 11.55 -13.58 -7.55
C HIS A 439 11.74 -12.13 -7.11
N GLN A 440 12.98 -11.66 -7.16
CA GLN A 440 13.29 -10.24 -6.97
C GLN A 440 12.82 -9.42 -8.18
N GLN A 441 12.64 -8.11 -8.00
CA GLN A 441 12.23 -7.23 -9.08
C GLN A 441 13.32 -7.06 -10.14
N ALA A 442 12.90 -6.91 -11.40
CA ALA A 442 13.81 -6.70 -12.53
C ALA A 442 14.64 -5.43 -12.35
N LEU A 443 15.89 -5.48 -12.85
CA LEU A 443 16.73 -4.29 -12.98
C LEU A 443 16.10 -3.34 -14.01
N ILE A 444 16.21 -2.04 -13.73
CA ILE A 444 15.83 -0.99 -14.69
C ILE A 444 16.86 -0.96 -15.80
N GLY A 445 16.38 -1.11 -17.03
CA GLY A 445 17.21 -1.13 -18.23
C GLY A 445 16.99 0.08 -19.15
N PRO A 446 17.93 0.34 -20.07
CA PRO A 446 17.81 1.46 -21.00
C PRO A 446 16.61 1.32 -21.96
N ARG A 447 16.10 0.10 -22.13
CA ARG A 447 14.94 -0.19 -23.01
C ARG A 447 13.58 -0.06 -22.33
N ASP A 448 13.51 0.16 -21.00
CA ASP A 448 12.25 0.17 -20.25
C ASP A 448 11.24 1.20 -20.77
N MET A 449 11.74 2.30 -21.34
CA MET A 449 10.94 3.39 -21.89
C MET A 449 10.71 3.30 -23.41
N THR A 450 11.44 2.44 -24.13
CA THR A 450 11.47 2.46 -25.60
C THR A 450 11.14 1.13 -26.26
N ASP A 451 11.25 0.01 -25.55
CA ASP A 451 11.01 -1.31 -26.13
C ASP A 451 9.53 -1.70 -26.06
N PRO A 452 8.82 -1.80 -27.20
CA PRO A 452 7.43 -2.26 -27.21
C PRO A 452 7.28 -3.73 -26.82
N GLN A 453 8.33 -4.54 -26.91
CA GLN A 453 8.31 -5.97 -26.58
C GLN A 453 8.71 -6.24 -25.12
N LEU A 454 9.05 -5.19 -24.36
CA LEU A 454 9.39 -5.37 -22.96
C LEU A 454 8.27 -6.09 -22.20
N ASP A 455 8.63 -7.13 -21.47
CA ASP A 455 7.67 -7.80 -20.59
C ASP A 455 7.36 -6.93 -19.36
N THR A 456 6.15 -6.42 -19.31
CA THR A 456 5.68 -5.55 -18.24
C THR A 456 5.06 -6.29 -17.06
N THR A 457 4.97 -7.63 -17.14
CA THR A 457 4.32 -8.43 -16.10
C THR A 457 5.30 -8.89 -15.01
N GLY A 458 6.60 -8.86 -15.31
CA GLY A 458 7.63 -9.38 -14.40
C GLY A 458 7.61 -10.91 -14.32
N GLN A 459 8.38 -11.45 -13.40
CA GLN A 459 8.54 -12.87 -13.17
C GLN A 459 8.12 -13.25 -11.75
N GLY A 460 7.50 -14.42 -11.57
CA GLY A 460 7.18 -14.98 -10.27
C GLY A 460 6.16 -14.17 -9.45
N SER A 461 5.16 -13.59 -10.11
CA SER A 461 4.14 -12.77 -9.45
C SER A 461 2.93 -13.59 -9.01
N ASN A 462 2.87 -13.97 -7.73
CA ASN A 462 1.75 -14.74 -7.17
C ASN A 462 0.50 -13.91 -6.86
N ARG A 463 0.57 -12.60 -7.00
CA ARG A 463 -0.46 -11.63 -6.60
C ARG A 463 -1.79 -11.74 -7.33
N ARG A 464 -1.85 -12.42 -8.48
CA ARG A 464 -3.07 -12.52 -9.30
C ARG A 464 -4.17 -13.38 -8.68
N LEU A 465 -3.84 -14.24 -7.72
CA LEU A 465 -4.82 -15.13 -7.10
C LEU A 465 -5.97 -14.35 -6.44
N SER A 466 -5.66 -13.49 -5.49
CA SER A 466 -6.68 -12.71 -4.75
C SER A 466 -7.61 -11.86 -5.65
N PRO A 467 -7.14 -11.11 -6.67
CA PRO A 467 -8.01 -10.37 -7.57
C PRO A 467 -9.02 -11.21 -8.32
N ILE A 468 -8.59 -12.35 -8.86
CA ILE A 468 -9.46 -13.29 -9.60
C ILE A 468 -10.57 -13.82 -8.69
N LEU A 469 -10.26 -14.06 -7.43
CA LEU A 469 -11.22 -14.52 -6.43
C LEU A 469 -12.15 -13.40 -5.91
N GLY A 470 -11.74 -12.13 -6.04
CA GLY A 470 -12.37 -11.01 -5.37
C GLY A 470 -12.14 -11.00 -3.85
N PHE A 471 -11.20 -11.81 -3.35
CA PHE A 471 -10.90 -11.98 -1.93
C PHE A 471 -9.95 -10.91 -1.42
N PRO A 472 -9.97 -10.61 -0.10
CA PRO A 472 -8.97 -9.73 0.50
C PRO A 472 -7.63 -10.44 0.61
N ALA A 473 -6.55 -9.65 0.48
CA ALA A 473 -5.20 -10.16 0.71
C ALA A 473 -4.32 -9.09 1.35
N LEU A 474 -3.55 -9.51 2.35
CA LEU A 474 -2.62 -8.69 3.10
C LEU A 474 -1.19 -9.18 2.87
N THR A 475 -0.31 -8.33 2.37
CA THR A 475 1.13 -8.60 2.41
C THR A 475 1.75 -7.95 3.65
N VAL A 476 2.66 -8.68 4.30
CA VAL A 476 3.45 -8.17 5.43
C VAL A 476 4.94 -8.47 5.19
N PRO A 477 5.88 -7.70 5.77
CA PRO A 477 7.30 -7.97 5.65
C PRO A 477 7.67 -9.37 6.17
N ALA A 478 8.24 -10.22 5.32
CA ALA A 478 8.71 -11.56 5.69
C ALA A 478 10.21 -11.61 6.05
N GLY A 479 10.93 -10.54 5.77
CA GLY A 479 12.37 -10.45 5.93
C GLY A 479 13.07 -10.06 4.64
N PHE A 480 14.35 -10.37 4.56
CA PHE A 480 15.23 -9.99 3.46
C PHE A 480 15.96 -11.20 2.90
N THR A 481 16.23 -11.17 1.60
CA THR A 481 17.12 -12.12 0.93
C THR A 481 18.57 -11.92 1.36
N THR A 482 19.46 -12.81 0.94
CA THR A 482 20.90 -12.74 1.27
C THR A 482 21.61 -11.50 0.69
N ASP A 483 21.00 -10.84 -0.28
CA ASP A 483 21.44 -9.59 -0.90
C ASP A 483 20.56 -8.38 -0.47
N ASP A 484 19.98 -8.46 0.72
CA ASP A 484 19.22 -7.40 1.40
C ASP A 484 17.99 -6.88 0.61
N PHE A 485 17.39 -7.71 -0.24
CA PHE A 485 16.16 -7.34 -0.94
C PHE A 485 14.91 -7.79 -0.15
N PRO A 486 13.90 -6.91 0.02
CA PRO A 486 12.71 -7.23 0.81
C PRO A 486 11.84 -8.32 0.19
N VAL A 487 11.27 -9.18 1.05
CA VAL A 487 10.30 -10.21 0.67
C VAL A 487 9.01 -10.02 1.46
N GLY A 488 7.86 -10.13 0.78
CA GLY A 488 6.53 -10.08 1.38
C GLY A 488 5.91 -11.46 1.53
N LEU A 489 5.36 -11.73 2.72
CA LEU A 489 4.46 -12.84 2.99
C LEU A 489 3.03 -12.39 2.72
N GLU A 490 2.31 -13.05 1.84
CA GLU A 490 0.93 -12.72 1.51
C GLU A 490 -0.04 -13.71 2.19
N LEU A 491 -1.03 -13.13 2.86
CA LEU A 491 -2.15 -13.82 3.50
C LEU A 491 -3.40 -13.55 2.67
N VAL A 492 -4.08 -14.58 2.17
CA VAL A 492 -5.34 -14.45 1.40
C VAL A 492 -6.48 -14.99 2.26
N GLY A 493 -7.44 -14.12 2.56
CA GLY A 493 -8.61 -14.45 3.39
C GLY A 493 -9.84 -14.80 2.56
N ARG A 494 -10.92 -15.22 3.24
CA ARG A 494 -12.26 -15.31 2.64
C ARG A 494 -12.83 -13.91 2.40
N PRO A 495 -13.85 -13.73 1.57
CA PRO A 495 -14.52 -12.43 1.42
C PRO A 495 -14.87 -11.82 2.79
N TYR A 496 -14.60 -10.53 2.95
CA TYR A 496 -14.82 -9.75 4.18
C TYR A 496 -14.03 -10.22 5.41
N ALA A 497 -12.95 -10.98 5.22
CA ALA A 497 -12.08 -11.45 6.31
C ALA A 497 -10.92 -10.49 6.62
N GLU A 498 -11.03 -9.21 6.31
CA GLU A 498 -9.98 -8.21 6.59
C GLU A 498 -9.60 -8.18 8.07
N SER A 499 -10.58 -8.30 8.98
CA SER A 499 -10.34 -8.39 10.43
C SER A 499 -9.45 -9.57 10.80
N THR A 500 -9.68 -10.74 10.17
CA THR A 500 -8.84 -11.93 10.35
C THR A 500 -7.44 -11.69 9.82
N LEU A 501 -7.31 -11.12 8.60
CA LEU A 501 -6.01 -10.82 8.01
C LEU A 501 -5.20 -9.84 8.87
N PHE A 502 -5.84 -8.78 9.39
CA PHE A 502 -5.18 -7.85 10.30
C PHE A 502 -4.77 -8.51 11.61
N ARG A 503 -5.61 -9.37 12.19
CA ARG A 503 -5.28 -10.14 13.40
C ARG A 503 -4.03 -11.00 13.20
N LEU A 504 -3.99 -11.77 12.10
CA LEU A 504 -2.87 -12.65 11.76
C LEU A 504 -1.60 -11.83 11.44
N GLY A 505 -1.72 -10.82 10.58
CA GLY A 505 -0.62 -9.96 10.16
C GLY A 505 -0.02 -9.18 11.32
N TYR A 506 -0.85 -8.65 12.23
CA TYR A 506 -0.38 -7.91 13.41
C TYR A 506 0.40 -8.82 14.37
N ALA A 507 -0.13 -10.00 14.69
CA ALA A 507 0.58 -10.96 15.54
C ALA A 507 1.94 -11.34 14.95
N TYR A 508 2.00 -11.58 13.64
CA TYR A 508 3.25 -11.88 12.93
C TYR A 508 4.22 -10.69 12.98
N GLU A 509 3.76 -9.48 12.64
CA GLU A 509 4.56 -8.25 12.66
C GLU A 509 5.17 -7.97 14.03
N GLN A 510 4.35 -8.03 15.10
CA GLN A 510 4.81 -7.73 16.48
C GLN A 510 5.88 -8.70 16.97
N ALA A 511 5.77 -9.97 16.58
CA ALA A 511 6.71 -11.00 17.00
C ALA A 511 8.03 -10.96 16.19
N THR A 512 7.98 -10.63 14.90
CA THR A 512 9.12 -10.77 13.99
C THR A 512 9.86 -9.47 13.74
N ARG A 513 9.14 -8.36 13.65
CA ARG A 513 9.68 -7.00 13.40
C ARG A 513 10.66 -6.96 12.21
N HIS A 514 10.32 -7.63 11.12
CA HIS A 514 11.18 -7.78 9.96
C HIS A 514 11.46 -6.48 9.19
N ARG A 515 10.59 -5.45 9.34
CA ARG A 515 10.81 -4.18 8.66
C ARG A 515 12.11 -3.51 9.11
N LYS A 516 12.87 -3.02 8.11
CA LYS A 516 14.00 -2.09 8.28
C LYS A 516 13.80 -0.92 7.33
N PRO A 517 14.16 0.32 7.69
CA PRO A 517 14.15 1.45 6.75
C PRO A 517 15.20 1.22 5.65
N PRO A 518 14.98 1.72 4.41
CA PRO A 518 15.95 1.61 3.33
C PRO A 518 17.21 2.46 3.63
N ALA A 519 18.39 1.85 3.48
CA ALA A 519 19.68 2.53 3.68
C ALA A 519 19.94 3.64 2.64
N THR A 520 19.25 3.62 1.52
CA THR A 520 19.36 4.61 0.43
C THR A 520 18.76 5.97 0.78
N THR A 521 17.90 6.02 1.80
CA THR A 521 17.20 7.24 2.26
C THR A 521 17.38 7.42 3.77
N PRO A 522 18.64 7.63 4.26
CA PRO A 522 18.94 7.74 5.68
C PRO A 522 18.26 8.95 6.33
N ALA A 523 18.44 9.09 7.65
CA ALA A 523 18.01 10.27 8.40
C ALA A 523 18.69 11.54 7.86
N LEU A 524 17.94 12.64 7.77
CA LEU A 524 18.47 13.94 7.35
C LEU A 524 18.91 14.75 8.57
N PRO A 525 20.16 15.28 8.60
CA PRO A 525 20.60 16.13 9.68
C PRO A 525 19.65 17.33 9.89
N GLY A 526 19.21 17.55 11.13
CA GLY A 526 18.34 18.68 11.51
C GLY A 526 16.86 18.52 11.14
N VAL A 527 16.45 17.38 10.59
CA VAL A 527 15.05 17.03 10.29
C VAL A 527 14.52 16.03 11.32
N GLU A 528 15.41 15.25 11.92
CA GLU A 528 15.06 14.12 12.81
C GLU A 528 15.72 14.23 14.18
#